data_6da231c8d11da04a30ca3e014fac5f5e
#
_entry.id   6da231c8d11da04a30ca3e014fac5f5e
#
_cell.length_a   1.000
_cell.length_b   1.000
_cell.length_c   1.000
_cell.angle_alpha   90.00
_cell.angle_beta   90.00
_cell.angle_gamma   90.00
#
_symmetry.space_group_name_H-M   'P 1'
#
loop_
_entity.id
_entity.type
_entity.pdbx_description
1 polymer ?
#
loop_
_entity_poly.entity_id
_entity_poly.type
_entity_poly.pdbx_seq_one_letter_code
_entity_poly.pdbx_strand_id
1 'polypeptide(L)'
;IYGIKQLKQKLQFYNVKYTVNGETHEDRFSFIFITNSNRVGGVNNIYDDVKLDDNKFEVLLCDIKNKWDIIRAVHYLTHRKLEDIPVFKYYKTDNIKLEFDEVPPSWCIDGDELTHESKTFEIKINKDNDMLLPTKNIEKLFENNTEPDEFEELDE
;
A
#
# COMPACT_ATOMS: atom_id res chain seq x y z
N ILE A 1 -6.14 -10.19 -14.81
CA ILE A 1 -6.97 -11.41 -14.74
C ILE A 1 -6.68 -12.23 -13.47
N TYR A 2 -5.46 -12.20 -12.90
CA TYR A 2 -5.18 -12.91 -11.63
C TYR A 2 -5.90 -12.28 -10.43
N GLY A 3 -5.97 -10.96 -10.32
CA GLY A 3 -6.66 -10.26 -9.22
C GLY A 3 -8.15 -10.58 -9.09
N ILE A 4 -8.85 -10.83 -10.21
CA ILE A 4 -10.29 -11.14 -10.19
C ILE A 4 -10.55 -12.56 -9.65
N LYS A 5 -9.61 -13.51 -9.81
CA LYS A 5 -9.75 -14.85 -9.23
C LYS A 5 -9.65 -14.84 -7.71
N GLN A 6 -8.83 -13.96 -7.14
CA GLN A 6 -8.70 -13.82 -5.68
C GLN A 6 -9.93 -13.19 -5.04
N LEU A 7 -10.69 -12.34 -5.77
CA LEU A 7 -11.97 -11.80 -5.30
C LEU A 7 -13.05 -12.89 -5.03
N LYS A 8 -12.84 -14.12 -5.52
CA LYS A 8 -13.72 -15.27 -5.22
C LYS A 8 -13.38 -15.95 -3.90
N GLN A 9 -12.22 -15.72 -3.33
CA GLN A 9 -11.85 -16.27 -2.04
C GLN A 9 -12.58 -15.52 -0.91
N LYS A 10 -12.82 -16.21 0.19
CA LYS A 10 -13.39 -15.61 1.39
C LYS A 10 -12.35 -14.64 1.97
N LEU A 11 -12.76 -13.40 2.20
CA LEU A 11 -11.90 -12.41 2.88
C LEU A 11 -11.51 -12.97 4.25
N GLN A 12 -10.23 -12.96 4.53
CA GLN A 12 -9.67 -13.29 5.83
C GLN A 12 -9.35 -12.00 6.57
N PHE A 13 -9.46 -12.05 7.89
CA PHE A 13 -9.17 -10.92 8.76
C PHE A 13 -8.17 -11.35 9.81
N TYR A 14 -7.23 -10.48 10.08
CA TYR A 14 -6.18 -10.70 11.06
C TYR A 14 -6.24 -9.59 12.11
N ASN A 15 -6.23 -9.99 13.39
CA ASN A 15 -6.00 -9.04 14.47
C ASN A 15 -4.52 -8.68 14.47
N VAL A 16 -4.24 -7.40 14.49
CA VAL A 16 -2.89 -6.88 14.39
C VAL A 16 -2.71 -5.80 15.43
N LYS A 17 -1.76 -6.00 16.31
CA LYS A 17 -1.18 -4.95 17.13
C LYS A 17 -0.05 -4.32 16.33
N TYR A 18 -0.11 -3.01 16.10
CA TYR A 18 0.88 -2.31 15.31
C TYR A 18 1.37 -1.05 16.00
N THR A 19 2.67 -0.80 15.85
CA THR A 19 3.33 0.39 16.36
C THR A 19 3.86 1.19 15.18
N VAL A 20 3.40 2.43 15.04
CA VAL A 20 3.75 3.34 13.96
C VAL A 20 3.86 4.76 14.50
N ASN A 21 4.87 5.52 14.09
CA ASN A 21 5.11 6.89 14.54
C ASN A 21 5.12 7.05 16.08
N GLY A 22 5.58 6.01 16.81
CA GLY A 22 5.65 5.98 18.26
C GLY A 22 4.34 5.65 18.98
N GLU A 23 3.26 5.45 18.27
CA GLU A 23 1.95 5.07 18.83
C GLU A 23 1.65 3.60 18.57
N THR A 24 1.02 2.93 19.54
CA THR A 24 0.61 1.54 19.44
C THR A 24 -0.89 1.45 19.38
N HIS A 25 -1.37 0.70 18.39
CA HIS A 25 -2.78 0.46 18.13
C HIS A 25 -3.05 -1.04 18.02
N GLU A 26 -4.30 -1.43 18.16
CA GLU A 26 -4.76 -2.80 17.97
C GLU A 26 -6.07 -2.76 17.18
N ASP A 27 -6.06 -3.40 16.01
CA ASP A 27 -7.20 -3.43 15.09
C ASP A 27 -7.22 -4.70 14.26
N ARG A 28 -8.24 -4.84 13.43
CA ARG A 28 -8.43 -5.97 12.54
C ARG A 28 -8.42 -5.52 11.08
N PHE A 29 -7.57 -6.14 10.27
CA PHE A 29 -7.42 -5.81 8.86
C PHE A 29 -7.57 -7.04 7.97
N SER A 30 -8.03 -6.81 6.74
CA SER A 30 -8.11 -7.81 5.66
C SER A 30 -6.94 -7.71 4.70
N PHE A 31 -6.36 -6.51 4.53
CA PHE A 31 -5.20 -6.25 3.70
C PHE A 31 -4.27 -5.22 4.35
N ILE A 32 -2.99 -5.41 4.14
CA ILE A 32 -1.94 -4.47 4.52
C ILE A 32 -1.07 -4.23 3.29
N PHE A 33 -0.93 -2.97 2.89
CA PHE A 33 -0.02 -2.54 1.83
C PHE A 33 1.07 -1.67 2.45
N ILE A 34 2.30 -1.95 2.08
CA ILE A 34 3.48 -1.18 2.46
C ILE A 34 4.23 -0.90 1.17
N THR A 35 4.43 0.36 0.85
CA THR A 35 4.98 0.77 -0.44
C THR A 35 5.75 2.07 -0.32
N ASN A 36 6.73 2.25 -1.18
CA ASN A 36 7.42 3.51 -1.39
C ASN A 36 7.19 3.97 -2.85
N SER A 37 5.91 3.98 -3.25
CA SER A 37 5.50 4.34 -4.60
C SER A 37 4.05 4.82 -4.59
N ASN A 38 3.73 5.79 -5.45
CA ASN A 38 2.36 6.24 -5.66
C ASN A 38 1.55 5.31 -6.59
N ARG A 39 2.18 4.21 -7.06
CA ARG A 39 1.55 3.23 -7.93
C ARG A 39 1.50 1.86 -7.27
N VAL A 40 0.30 1.32 -7.12
CA VAL A 40 0.07 -0.01 -6.54
C VAL A 40 -0.86 -0.83 -7.44
N GLY A 41 -0.41 -2.00 -7.86
CA GLY A 41 -1.23 -2.94 -8.64
C GLY A 41 -1.75 -2.40 -9.98
N GLY A 42 -1.06 -1.40 -10.58
CA GLY A 42 -1.47 -0.75 -11.82
C GLY A 42 -2.35 0.50 -11.64
N VAL A 43 -2.74 0.82 -10.40
CA VAL A 43 -3.43 2.07 -10.08
C VAL A 43 -2.39 3.13 -9.76
N ASN A 44 -2.41 4.26 -10.46
CA ASN A 44 -1.53 5.40 -10.26
C ASN A 44 -2.15 6.38 -9.26
N ASN A 45 -1.31 7.23 -8.68
CA ASN A 45 -1.73 8.34 -7.82
C ASN A 45 -2.63 7.91 -6.64
N ILE A 46 -2.30 6.77 -6.02
CA ILE A 46 -3.01 6.30 -4.82
C ILE A 46 -2.76 7.23 -3.63
N TYR A 47 -1.58 7.84 -3.58
CA TYR A 47 -1.14 8.73 -2.52
C TYR A 47 -0.79 10.09 -3.08
N ASP A 48 -1.16 11.16 -2.40
CA ASP A 48 -0.99 12.54 -2.88
C ASP A 48 0.45 13.08 -2.77
N ASP A 49 1.28 12.54 -1.87
CA ASP A 49 2.63 13.08 -1.58
C ASP A 49 3.65 11.98 -1.30
N VAL A 50 3.88 11.13 -2.31
CA VAL A 50 4.94 10.11 -2.25
C VAL A 50 6.24 10.70 -2.77
N LYS A 51 7.29 10.58 -1.95
CA LYS A 51 8.65 10.97 -2.31
C LYS A 51 9.60 9.81 -2.04
N LEU A 52 10.45 9.51 -3.01
CA LEU A 52 11.44 8.42 -2.86
C LEU A 52 12.62 8.80 -1.96
N ASP A 53 12.81 10.09 -1.71
CA ASP A 53 13.96 10.67 -1.01
C ASP A 53 13.65 11.27 0.36
N ASP A 54 12.43 11.11 0.87
CA ASP A 54 12.02 11.64 2.18
C ASP A 54 12.29 10.69 3.36
N ASN A 55 12.94 9.57 3.10
CA ASN A 55 13.22 8.52 4.08
C ASN A 55 11.98 7.96 4.78
N LYS A 56 10.85 7.91 4.08
CA LYS A 56 9.60 7.36 4.55
C LYS A 56 9.00 6.42 3.51
N PHE A 57 8.08 5.61 3.96
CA PHE A 57 7.22 4.79 3.11
C PHE A 57 5.77 4.91 3.57
N GLU A 58 4.87 4.53 2.70
CA GLU A 58 3.44 4.57 2.90
C GLU A 58 2.94 3.21 3.41
N VAL A 59 2.06 3.26 4.41
CA VAL A 59 1.36 2.10 4.96
C VAL A 59 -0.14 2.32 4.84
N LEU A 60 -0.81 1.38 4.21
CA LEU A 60 -2.26 1.36 4.09
C LEU A 60 -2.81 0.10 4.74
N LEU A 61 -3.54 0.28 5.84
CA LEU A 61 -4.22 -0.79 6.57
C LEU A 61 -5.70 -0.79 6.20
N CYS A 62 -6.20 -1.91 5.68
CA CYS A 62 -7.52 -1.99 5.06
C CYS A 62 -8.47 -2.89 5.83
N ASP A 63 -9.59 -2.36 6.36
CA ASP A 63 -10.71 -3.11 6.95
C ASP A 63 -11.83 -3.31 5.91
N ILE A 64 -11.54 -4.11 4.87
CA ILE A 64 -12.50 -4.43 3.80
C ILE A 64 -13.32 -5.64 4.22
N LYS A 65 -14.61 -5.46 4.51
CA LYS A 65 -15.50 -6.49 5.05
C LYS A 65 -16.22 -7.30 3.99
N ASN A 66 -16.43 -6.73 2.82
CA ASN A 66 -17.19 -7.36 1.75
C ASN A 66 -16.74 -6.84 0.37
N LYS A 67 -17.24 -7.49 -0.69
CA LYS A 67 -16.88 -7.13 -2.07
C LYS A 67 -17.32 -5.73 -2.48
N TRP A 68 -18.38 -5.20 -1.87
CA TRP A 68 -18.85 -3.85 -2.14
C TRP A 68 -17.91 -2.81 -1.57
N ASP A 69 -17.24 -3.12 -0.44
CA ASP A 69 -16.22 -2.25 0.11
C ASP A 69 -15.01 -2.16 -0.84
N ILE A 70 -14.66 -3.25 -1.55
CA ILE A 70 -13.62 -3.21 -2.60
C ILE A 70 -14.02 -2.27 -3.73
N ILE A 71 -15.25 -2.39 -4.23
CA ILE A 71 -15.74 -1.53 -5.32
C ILE A 71 -15.76 -0.08 -4.87
N ARG A 72 -16.23 0.20 -3.64
CA ARG A 72 -16.20 1.54 -3.06
C ARG A 72 -14.78 2.05 -2.88
N ALA A 73 -13.87 1.21 -2.38
CA ALA A 73 -12.47 1.55 -2.19
C ALA A 73 -11.81 1.95 -3.50
N VAL A 74 -11.99 1.16 -4.57
CA VAL A 74 -11.48 1.48 -5.92
C VAL A 74 -12.11 2.78 -6.43
N HIS A 75 -13.41 2.97 -6.29
CA HIS A 75 -14.09 4.20 -6.71
C HIS A 75 -13.57 5.42 -5.94
N TYR A 76 -13.33 5.29 -4.63
CA TYR A 76 -12.82 6.39 -3.83
C TYR A 76 -11.34 6.71 -4.12
N LEU A 77 -10.51 5.69 -4.39
CA LEU A 77 -9.12 5.87 -4.78
C LEU A 77 -8.97 6.74 -6.05
N THR A 78 -9.97 6.73 -6.93
CA THR A 78 -9.96 7.53 -8.16
C THR A 78 -10.53 8.94 -7.99
N HIS A 79 -11.21 9.25 -6.87
CA HIS A 79 -11.99 10.49 -6.75
C HIS A 79 -11.81 11.23 -5.41
N ARG A 80 -11.14 10.64 -4.42
CA ARG A 80 -11.03 11.20 -3.07
C ARG A 80 -9.65 10.93 -2.47
N LYS A 81 -9.30 11.73 -1.45
CA LYS A 81 -8.12 11.46 -0.63
C LYS A 81 -8.32 10.20 0.20
N LEU A 82 -7.24 9.42 0.36
CA LEU A 82 -7.24 8.19 1.16
C LEU A 82 -7.72 8.39 2.60
N GLU A 83 -7.37 9.54 3.18
CA GLU A 83 -7.72 9.93 4.55
C GLU A 83 -9.24 10.02 4.78
N ASP A 84 -10.01 10.26 3.71
CA ASP A 84 -11.47 10.37 3.75
C ASP A 84 -12.19 9.03 3.60
N ILE A 85 -11.45 7.91 3.45
CA ILE A 85 -12.03 6.60 3.20
C ILE A 85 -12.10 5.80 4.52
N PRO A 86 -13.29 5.57 5.11
CA PRO A 86 -13.43 4.99 6.45
C PRO A 86 -12.85 3.58 6.64
N VAL A 87 -12.68 2.84 5.53
CA VAL A 87 -12.12 1.47 5.56
C VAL A 87 -10.61 1.45 5.50
N PHE A 88 -9.95 2.60 5.38
CA PHE A 88 -8.50 2.72 5.30
C PHE A 88 -7.94 3.48 6.49
N LYS A 89 -6.79 3.03 6.97
CA LYS A 89 -5.89 3.80 7.82
C LYS A 89 -4.59 3.98 7.08
N TYR A 90 -4.22 5.22 6.86
CA TYR A 90 -3.02 5.61 6.13
C TYR A 90 -1.98 6.18 7.08
N TYR A 91 -0.73 5.75 6.91
CA TYR A 91 0.41 6.29 7.63
C TYR A 91 1.57 6.49 6.68
N LYS A 92 2.32 7.56 6.90
CA LYS A 92 3.62 7.83 6.30
C LYS A 92 4.67 7.73 7.40
N THR A 93 5.61 6.78 7.30
CA THR A 93 6.52 6.43 8.39
C THR A 93 7.85 5.90 7.86
N ASP A 94 8.89 5.92 8.69
CA ASP A 94 10.17 5.27 8.41
C ASP A 94 10.30 3.89 9.08
N ASN A 95 9.36 3.56 9.97
CA ASN A 95 9.33 2.28 10.67
C ASN A 95 7.90 1.90 11.06
N ILE A 96 7.54 0.65 10.87
CA ILE A 96 6.33 0.03 11.42
C ILE A 96 6.65 -1.35 11.99
N LYS A 97 6.10 -1.65 13.16
CA LYS A 97 6.10 -2.99 13.75
C LYS A 97 4.68 -3.55 13.70
N LEU A 98 4.56 -4.79 13.23
CA LEU A 98 3.30 -5.53 13.14
C LEU A 98 3.41 -6.80 13.98
N GLU A 99 2.43 -7.06 14.85
CA GLU A 99 2.34 -8.25 15.71
C GLU A 99 0.95 -8.88 15.49
N PHE A 100 0.93 -10.09 14.92
CA PHE A 100 -0.30 -10.82 14.60
C PHE A 100 -0.61 -11.86 15.68
N ASP A 101 -1.89 -12.10 15.96
CA ASP A 101 -2.32 -13.17 16.86
C ASP A 101 -2.01 -14.56 16.29
N GLU A 102 -2.15 -14.70 14.98
CA GLU A 102 -1.87 -15.92 14.22
C GLU A 102 -0.83 -15.63 13.13
N VAL A 103 -0.16 -16.67 12.62
CA VAL A 103 0.76 -16.51 11.48
C VAL A 103 -0.05 -16.05 10.27
N PRO A 104 0.22 -14.85 9.74
CA PRO A 104 -0.46 -14.36 8.55
C PRO A 104 -0.01 -15.15 7.31
N PRO A 105 -0.75 -15.06 6.18
CA PRO A 105 -0.34 -15.67 4.93
C PRO A 105 0.99 -15.07 4.43
N SER A 106 1.55 -15.70 3.41
CA SER A 106 2.75 -15.19 2.75
C SER A 106 2.61 -13.73 2.33
N TRP A 107 3.72 -13.00 2.41
CA TRP A 107 3.80 -11.65 1.85
C TRP A 107 4.04 -11.70 0.35
N CYS A 108 3.53 -10.73 -0.37
CA CYS A 108 3.90 -10.46 -1.75
C CYS A 108 4.87 -9.28 -1.74
N ILE A 109 6.13 -9.50 -2.14
CA ILE A 109 7.17 -8.48 -2.22
C ILE A 109 7.55 -8.32 -3.70
N ASP A 110 7.24 -7.17 -4.29
CA ASP A 110 7.51 -6.85 -5.69
C ASP A 110 7.03 -7.91 -6.71
N GLY A 111 5.96 -8.64 -6.34
CA GLY A 111 5.35 -9.69 -7.17
C GLY A 111 5.76 -11.10 -6.79
N ASP A 112 6.78 -11.29 -5.97
CA ASP A 112 7.25 -12.58 -5.49
C ASP A 112 6.62 -12.96 -4.14
N GLU A 113 6.37 -14.25 -3.93
CA GLU A 113 5.84 -14.76 -2.69
C GLU A 113 6.96 -15.00 -1.67
N LEU A 114 6.87 -14.33 -0.52
CA LEU A 114 7.71 -14.59 0.65
C LEU A 114 6.93 -15.41 1.68
N THR A 115 7.28 -16.69 1.82
CA THR A 115 6.74 -17.57 2.86
C THR A 115 7.48 -17.34 4.17
N HIS A 116 6.77 -17.46 5.29
CA HIS A 116 7.33 -17.29 6.63
C HIS A 116 6.49 -18.04 7.70
N GLU A 117 7.03 -18.16 8.89
CA GLU A 117 6.35 -18.70 10.08
C GLU A 117 6.25 -17.65 11.22
N SER A 118 6.66 -16.42 10.94
CA SER A 118 6.67 -15.34 11.92
C SER A 118 5.30 -14.73 12.13
N LYS A 119 5.03 -14.32 13.37
CA LYS A 119 3.87 -13.48 13.73
C LYS A 119 4.25 -12.01 13.94
N THR A 120 5.54 -11.71 13.95
CA THR A 120 6.03 -10.35 14.19
C THR A 120 6.93 -9.91 13.06
N PHE A 121 6.67 -8.71 12.56
CA PHE A 121 7.43 -8.08 11.48
C PHE A 121 7.79 -6.66 11.87
N GLU A 122 9.02 -6.29 11.60
CA GLU A 122 9.49 -4.92 11.71
C GLU A 122 9.99 -4.48 10.32
N ILE A 123 9.35 -3.47 9.77
CA ILE A 123 9.65 -2.93 8.45
C ILE A 123 10.23 -1.54 8.64
N LYS A 124 11.42 -1.31 8.10
CA LYS A 124 12.16 -0.04 8.19
C LYS A 124 12.65 0.39 6.84
N ILE A 125 12.71 1.71 6.64
CA ILE A 125 13.39 2.24 5.46
C ILE A 125 14.90 1.97 5.55
N ASN A 126 15.47 1.46 4.48
CA ASN A 126 16.93 1.37 4.35
C ASN A 126 17.44 2.65 3.65
N LYS A 127 18.27 3.41 4.37
CA LYS A 127 18.81 4.70 3.92
C LYS A 127 20.13 4.56 3.17
N ASP A 128 20.72 3.37 3.14
CA ASP A 128 22.06 3.11 2.62
C ASP A 128 22.04 2.55 1.18
N ASN A 129 20.92 2.66 0.48
CA ASN A 129 20.82 2.19 -0.89
C ASN A 129 21.08 3.31 -1.88
N ASP A 130 22.12 3.14 -2.71
CA ASP A 130 22.34 3.99 -3.87
C ASP A 130 21.35 3.65 -4.97
N MET A 131 20.66 4.65 -5.50
CA MET A 131 19.76 4.50 -6.64
C MET A 131 20.40 5.09 -7.91
N LEU A 132 20.31 4.35 -9.00
CA LEU A 132 20.64 4.88 -10.32
C LEU A 132 19.52 5.82 -10.77
N LEU A 133 19.84 7.11 -10.91
CA LEU A 133 18.93 8.10 -11.43
C LEU A 133 19.17 8.31 -12.93
N PRO A 134 18.12 8.54 -13.73
CA PRO A 134 18.27 8.90 -15.13
C PRO A 134 18.99 10.25 -15.24
N THR A 135 19.86 10.38 -16.22
CA THR A 135 20.61 11.64 -16.47
C THR A 135 19.75 12.76 -17.06
N LYS A 136 18.54 12.44 -17.50
CA LYS A 136 17.58 13.39 -18.10
C LYS A 136 16.24 13.31 -17.35
N ASN A 137 15.60 14.47 -17.21
CA ASN A 137 14.28 14.61 -16.57
C ASN A 137 14.26 14.14 -15.09
N ILE A 138 15.36 14.24 -14.38
CA ILE A 138 15.44 13.91 -12.95
C ILE A 138 14.34 14.63 -12.13
N GLU A 139 14.06 15.88 -12.47
CA GLU A 139 13.04 16.71 -11.81
C GLU A 139 11.65 16.04 -11.82
N LYS A 140 11.29 15.35 -12.92
CA LYS A 140 10.01 14.65 -13.05
C LYS A 140 9.84 13.46 -12.11
N LEU A 141 10.92 12.89 -11.58
CA LEU A 141 10.85 11.81 -10.58
C LEU A 141 10.39 12.30 -9.21
N PHE A 142 10.52 13.59 -8.94
CA PHE A 142 10.24 14.23 -7.66
C PHE A 142 9.07 15.22 -7.75
N GLU A 143 8.53 15.43 -8.95
CA GLU A 143 7.32 16.22 -9.16
C GLU A 143 6.09 15.38 -8.79
N ASN A 144 5.18 15.97 -8.04
CA ASN A 144 3.87 15.36 -7.82
C ASN A 144 3.12 15.37 -9.15
N ASN A 145 2.90 14.19 -9.73
CA ASN A 145 2.07 14.04 -10.92
C ASN A 145 0.61 14.27 -10.54
N THR A 146 0.18 15.52 -10.58
CA THR A 146 -1.21 15.92 -10.33
C THR A 146 -2.09 15.85 -11.58
N GLU A 147 -1.53 15.51 -12.73
CA GLU A 147 -2.32 15.34 -13.95
C GLU A 147 -2.94 13.93 -13.98
N PRO A 148 -4.26 13.81 -14.14
CA PRO A 148 -4.88 12.51 -14.36
C PRO A 148 -4.37 11.94 -15.69
N ASP A 149 -3.91 10.68 -15.66
CA ASP A 149 -3.59 9.95 -16.89
C ASP A 149 -4.83 9.97 -17.79
N GLU A 150 -4.73 10.58 -18.97
CA GLU A 150 -5.70 10.38 -20.04
C GLU A 150 -5.68 8.89 -20.36
N PHE A 151 -6.80 8.22 -20.11
CA PHE A 151 -6.99 6.85 -20.58
C PHE A 151 -6.88 6.89 -22.10
N GLU A 152 -5.78 6.39 -22.68
CA GLU A 152 -5.76 6.07 -24.11
C GLU A 152 -6.90 5.06 -24.35
N GLU A 153 -7.97 5.52 -24.97
CA GLU A 153 -8.97 4.64 -25.55
C GLU A 153 -8.23 3.74 -26.54
N LEU A 154 -8.12 2.47 -26.20
CA LEU A 154 -7.71 1.46 -27.15
C LEU A 154 -8.85 1.33 -28.16
N ASP A 155 -8.72 2.05 -29.28
CA ASP A 155 -9.52 1.83 -30.46
C ASP A 155 -9.32 0.38 -30.94
N GLU A 156 -10.44 -0.25 -31.29
CA GLU A 156 -10.62 -1.64 -31.71
C GLU A 156 -9.74 -2.10 -32.89
#